data_0691af4323f58d46c67f13ddfae45708
#
_entry.id   0691af4323f58d46c67f13ddfae45708
#
_cell.length_a   1.000
_cell.length_b   1.000
_cell.length_c   1.000
_cell.angle_alpha   90.00
_cell.angle_beta   90.00
_cell.angle_gamma   90.00
#
_symmetry.space_group_name_H-M   'P 1'
#
loop_
_entity.id
_entity.type
_entity.pdbx_description
1 polymer ?
#
loop_
_entity_poly.entity_id
_entity_poly.type
_entity_poly.pdbx_seq_one_letter_code
_entity_poly.pdbx_strand_id
1 'polypeptide(L)'
;EMRSGDSYINVLRDANAATGNWTSTADDSRLFTSDAAYQAHLAGQYIDWADLLMQTGYTQNYSLSVSGGTDKTKAYMSLNFSDENGQYKGDDYKVYSTNIRIDHKVNNWLSAGVNMQASYVHQNKAYASLESALCAVPLGRAYDDNGNINVNPVVDDGNEINLLLNTAGGVYKNQNQNLKLYMNPYVQITPMKGLTLISRMNGTLAYSRTNYFQGQGSYQYYVASGADAVGTNSSVYAAVTQNR
;
A
#
# COMPACT_ATOMS: atom_id res chain seq x y z
N GLU A 1 12.63 9.19 18.36
CA GLU A 1 13.92 9.38 17.68
C GLU A 1 14.46 8.01 17.30
N MET A 2 14.80 7.81 16.04
CA MET A 2 15.33 6.53 15.59
C MET A 2 16.69 6.26 16.21
N ARG A 3 16.88 5.04 16.66
CA ARG A 3 18.14 4.62 17.26
C ARG A 3 19.08 4.18 16.15
N SER A 4 20.10 4.98 15.88
CA SER A 4 21.18 4.63 14.94
C SER A 4 22.52 5.04 15.55
N GLY A 5 23.59 4.39 15.13
CA GLY A 5 24.94 4.72 15.57
C GLY A 5 25.09 4.73 17.09
N ASP A 6 25.69 5.79 17.61
CA ASP A 6 25.98 5.94 19.04
C ASP A 6 24.72 5.90 19.93
N SER A 7 23.57 6.36 19.41
CA SER A 7 22.30 6.32 20.14
C SER A 7 21.87 4.88 20.44
N TYR A 8 22.01 3.98 19.47
CA TYR A 8 21.73 2.56 19.66
C TYR A 8 22.66 1.92 20.70
N ILE A 9 23.97 2.17 20.58
CA ILE A 9 24.96 1.61 21.50
C ILE A 9 24.77 2.12 22.92
N ASN A 10 24.46 3.41 23.10
CA ASN A 10 24.20 3.97 24.42
C ASN A 10 22.99 3.32 25.10
N VAL A 11 21.94 3.01 24.35
CA VAL A 11 20.80 2.26 24.91
C VAL A 11 21.20 0.85 25.35
N LEU A 12 22.03 0.16 24.55
CA LEU A 12 22.54 -1.17 24.94
C LEU A 12 23.40 -1.07 26.21
N ARG A 13 24.29 -0.06 26.33
CA ARG A 13 25.11 0.20 27.50
C ARG A 13 24.25 0.47 28.72
N ASP A 14 23.26 1.37 28.61
CA ASP A 14 22.37 1.71 29.72
C ASP A 14 21.56 0.50 30.21
N ALA A 15 21.02 -0.30 29.29
CA ALA A 15 20.28 -1.51 29.63
C ALA A 15 21.16 -2.56 30.34
N ASN A 16 22.39 -2.75 29.88
CA ASN A 16 23.31 -3.72 30.47
C ASN A 16 23.93 -3.19 31.78
N ALA A 17 24.15 -1.88 31.90
CA ALA A 17 24.59 -1.27 33.16
C ALA A 17 23.54 -1.44 34.25
N ALA A 18 22.25 -1.31 33.95
CA ALA A 18 21.16 -1.50 34.90
C ALA A 18 21.09 -2.92 35.47
N THR A 19 21.62 -3.91 34.74
CA THR A 19 21.69 -5.32 35.16
C THR A 19 23.08 -5.71 35.73
N GLY A 20 24.03 -4.77 35.73
CA GLY A 20 25.40 -5.02 36.18
C GLY A 20 26.29 -5.77 35.17
N ASN A 21 25.82 -5.96 33.94
CA ASN A 21 26.55 -6.66 32.90
C ASN A 21 27.54 -5.76 32.12
N TRP A 22 27.45 -4.46 32.28
CA TRP A 22 28.33 -3.47 31.66
C TRP A 22 28.80 -2.45 32.68
N THR A 23 30.11 -2.15 32.70
CA THR A 23 30.73 -1.20 33.64
C THR A 23 31.57 -0.14 32.92
N SER A 24 32.09 -0.48 31.75
CA SER A 24 32.93 0.43 30.96
C SER A 24 32.95 -0.02 29.50
N THR A 25 33.49 0.82 28.59
CA THR A 25 33.68 0.49 27.18
C THR A 25 34.52 -0.76 26.92
N ALA A 26 35.29 -1.24 27.89
CA ALA A 26 36.00 -2.53 27.80
C ALA A 26 35.04 -3.73 27.77
N ASP A 27 33.82 -3.54 28.25
CA ASP A 27 32.75 -4.57 28.22
C ASP A 27 31.88 -4.51 26.94
N ASP A 28 32.13 -3.59 26.03
CA ASP A 28 31.28 -3.38 24.86
C ASP A 28 31.08 -4.65 23.99
N SER A 29 32.07 -5.54 23.92
CA SER A 29 31.93 -6.81 23.21
C SER A 29 30.79 -7.68 23.72
N ARG A 30 30.40 -7.53 24.98
CA ARG A 30 29.30 -8.29 25.63
C ARG A 30 27.91 -7.77 25.29
N LEU A 31 27.82 -6.58 24.68
CA LEU A 31 26.56 -5.98 24.25
C LEU A 31 25.98 -6.63 23.02
N PHE A 32 26.78 -7.39 22.29
CA PHE A 32 26.43 -7.96 20.99
C PHE A 32 26.20 -9.46 21.07
N THR A 33 25.32 -9.95 20.20
CA THR A 33 24.95 -11.37 20.13
C THR A 33 26.04 -12.23 19.48
N SER A 34 26.93 -11.59 18.70
CA SER A 34 28.03 -12.27 18.00
C SER A 34 29.27 -11.38 17.90
N ASP A 35 30.44 -12.00 17.66
CA ASP A 35 31.66 -11.26 17.36
C ASP A 35 31.55 -10.47 16.07
N ALA A 36 30.86 -11.00 15.04
CA ALA A 36 30.59 -10.31 13.79
C ALA A 36 29.82 -9.00 14.02
N ALA A 37 28.82 -9.01 14.90
CA ALA A 37 28.07 -7.81 15.27
C ALA A 37 28.96 -6.79 15.99
N TYR A 38 29.85 -7.23 16.87
CA TYR A 38 30.82 -6.36 17.53
C TYR A 38 31.83 -5.76 16.53
N GLN A 39 32.32 -6.54 15.57
CA GLN A 39 33.20 -6.03 14.52
C GLN A 39 32.48 -5.01 13.62
N ALA A 40 31.21 -5.24 13.28
CA ALA A 40 30.40 -4.27 12.55
C ALA A 40 30.26 -2.94 13.31
N HIS A 41 30.10 -2.99 14.64
CA HIS A 41 30.11 -1.80 15.49
C HIS A 41 31.47 -1.09 15.45
N LEU A 42 32.57 -1.80 15.63
CA LEU A 42 33.91 -1.22 15.57
C LEU A 42 34.23 -0.59 14.20
N ALA A 43 33.69 -1.15 13.14
CA ALA A 43 33.79 -0.64 11.77
C ALA A 43 32.84 0.55 11.49
N GLY A 44 32.00 0.94 12.45
CA GLY A 44 31.02 2.01 12.28
C GLY A 44 29.91 1.69 11.27
N GLN A 45 29.61 0.42 11.05
CA GLN A 45 28.60 -0.02 10.09
C GLN A 45 27.20 0.04 10.72
N TYR A 46 26.46 1.08 10.39
CA TYR A 46 25.11 1.30 10.88
C TYR A 46 24.13 1.52 9.74
N ILE A 47 22.88 1.12 9.95
CA ILE A 47 21.80 1.22 8.99
C ILE A 47 20.72 2.13 9.54
N ASP A 48 20.32 3.13 8.77
CA ASP A 48 19.07 3.86 8.97
C ASP A 48 17.97 3.16 8.15
N TRP A 49 17.27 2.24 8.82
CA TRP A 49 16.19 1.48 8.17
C TRP A 49 15.06 2.35 7.70
N ALA A 50 14.76 3.47 8.38
CA ALA A 50 13.68 4.32 7.95
C ALA A 50 14.04 5.10 6.70
N ASP A 51 15.26 5.59 6.56
CA ASP A 51 15.72 6.25 5.32
C ASP A 51 15.69 5.27 4.13
N LEU A 52 16.04 4.01 4.38
CA LEU A 52 16.03 2.98 3.36
C LEU A 52 14.61 2.54 2.95
N LEU A 53 13.66 2.50 3.88
CA LEU A 53 12.30 1.99 3.65
C LEU A 53 11.29 3.09 3.32
N MET A 54 11.57 4.32 3.73
CA MET A 54 10.64 5.43 3.56
C MET A 54 11.04 6.35 2.41
N GLN A 55 10.09 7.15 1.99
CA GLN A 55 10.24 8.19 0.97
C GLN A 55 9.26 9.33 1.22
N THR A 56 9.50 10.45 0.57
CA THR A 56 8.48 11.52 0.55
C THR A 56 7.31 11.06 -0.32
N GLY A 57 6.15 10.89 0.32
CA GLY A 57 4.90 10.60 -0.39
C GLY A 57 4.37 11.84 -1.12
N TYR A 58 3.62 11.62 -2.21
CA TYR A 58 2.92 12.69 -2.92
C TYR A 58 1.58 12.20 -3.44
N THR A 59 0.66 13.14 -3.64
CA THR A 59 -0.63 12.87 -4.26
C THR A 59 -0.85 13.83 -5.43
N GLN A 60 -1.22 13.28 -6.58
CA GLN A 60 -1.57 14.04 -7.77
C GLN A 60 -3.02 13.73 -8.16
N ASN A 61 -3.82 14.77 -8.40
CA ASN A 61 -5.21 14.66 -8.78
C ASN A 61 -5.46 15.40 -10.08
N TYR A 62 -6.05 14.71 -11.05
CA TYR A 62 -6.43 15.25 -12.34
C TYR A 62 -7.92 15.07 -12.55
N SER A 63 -8.60 16.12 -12.98
CA SER A 63 -10.03 16.12 -13.17
C SER A 63 -10.39 16.83 -14.47
N LEU A 64 -11.21 16.18 -15.27
CA LEU A 64 -11.76 16.74 -16.48
C LEU A 64 -13.27 16.55 -16.48
N SER A 65 -14.04 17.57 -16.76
CA SER A 65 -15.48 17.45 -16.88
C SER A 65 -15.99 18.20 -18.11
N VAL A 66 -17.05 17.66 -18.65
CA VAL A 66 -17.80 18.24 -19.78
C VAL A 66 -19.30 18.16 -19.50
N SER A 67 -19.99 19.20 -19.80
CA SER A 67 -21.46 19.23 -19.75
C SER A 67 -22.01 19.93 -20.96
N GLY A 68 -23.18 19.48 -21.40
CA GLY A 68 -23.86 20.08 -22.55
C GLY A 68 -25.28 19.59 -22.61
N GLY A 69 -26.03 20.15 -23.54
CA GLY A 69 -27.38 19.71 -23.75
C GLY A 69 -28.20 20.57 -24.71
N THR A 70 -29.43 20.16 -24.87
CA THR A 70 -30.51 20.85 -25.59
C THR A 70 -31.67 21.06 -24.64
N ASP A 71 -32.76 21.62 -25.09
CA ASP A 71 -33.99 21.76 -24.29
C ASP A 71 -34.57 20.41 -23.83
N LYS A 72 -34.23 19.34 -24.55
CA LYS A 72 -34.71 17.97 -24.24
C LYS A 72 -33.70 17.08 -23.54
N THR A 73 -32.41 17.29 -23.77
CA THR A 73 -31.36 16.40 -23.23
C THR A 73 -30.32 17.21 -22.52
N LYS A 74 -29.97 16.79 -21.31
CA LYS A 74 -28.82 17.31 -20.54
C LYS A 74 -27.87 16.15 -20.29
N ALA A 75 -26.60 16.39 -20.55
CA ALA A 75 -25.54 15.41 -20.33
C ALA A 75 -24.39 16.05 -19.53
N TYR A 76 -23.84 15.27 -18.64
CA TYR A 76 -22.64 15.58 -17.87
C TYR A 76 -21.75 14.36 -17.82
N MET A 77 -20.45 14.56 -17.99
CA MET A 77 -19.43 13.53 -17.78
C MET A 77 -18.24 14.13 -17.04
N SER A 78 -17.69 13.39 -16.10
CA SER A 78 -16.39 13.69 -15.50
C SER A 78 -15.49 12.48 -15.50
N LEU A 79 -14.21 12.73 -15.69
CA LEU A 79 -13.12 11.77 -15.55
C LEU A 79 -12.19 12.29 -14.47
N ASN A 80 -11.82 11.45 -13.51
CA ASN A 80 -10.89 11.80 -12.47
C ASN A 80 -9.83 10.70 -12.37
N PHE A 81 -8.60 11.12 -12.19
CA PHE A 81 -7.45 10.27 -11.90
C PHE A 81 -6.75 10.79 -10.66
N SER A 82 -6.52 9.91 -9.71
CA SER A 82 -5.70 10.17 -8.52
C SER A 82 -4.54 9.19 -8.50
N ASP A 83 -3.34 9.72 -8.32
CA ASP A 83 -2.09 8.96 -8.16
C ASP A 83 -1.47 9.35 -6.83
N GLU A 84 -1.44 8.42 -5.91
CA GLU A 84 -0.84 8.60 -4.59
C GLU A 84 0.35 7.65 -4.48
N ASN A 85 1.52 8.20 -4.26
CA ASN A 85 2.73 7.49 -3.90
C ASN A 85 2.89 7.57 -2.38
N GLY A 86 2.86 6.43 -1.71
CA GLY A 86 2.90 6.34 -0.27
C GLY A 86 4.25 6.73 0.33
N GLN A 87 4.29 6.86 1.65
CA GLN A 87 5.53 7.14 2.39
C GLN A 87 6.46 5.94 2.48
N TYR A 88 5.98 4.74 2.21
CA TYR A 88 6.82 3.53 2.12
C TYR A 88 7.17 3.24 0.68
N LYS A 89 8.44 2.90 0.40
CA LYS A 89 8.90 2.50 -0.94
C LYS A 89 8.12 1.26 -1.40
N GLY A 90 7.50 1.35 -2.57
CA GLY A 90 6.66 0.29 -3.12
C GLY A 90 5.18 0.34 -2.71
N ASP A 91 4.75 1.38 -1.97
CA ASP A 91 3.34 1.61 -1.65
C ASP A 91 2.78 2.67 -2.60
N ASP A 92 1.83 2.28 -3.44
CA ASP A 92 1.15 3.16 -4.39
C ASP A 92 -0.35 2.87 -4.45
N TYR A 93 -1.13 3.92 -4.71
CA TYR A 93 -2.58 3.86 -4.79
C TYR A 93 -3.09 4.72 -5.95
N LYS A 94 -3.67 4.08 -6.96
CA LYS A 94 -4.18 4.75 -8.16
C LYS A 94 -5.67 4.55 -8.29
N VAL A 95 -6.39 5.65 -8.50
CA VAL A 95 -7.84 5.65 -8.67
C VAL A 95 -8.21 6.29 -10.01
N TYR A 96 -8.94 5.55 -10.81
CA TYR A 96 -9.59 6.04 -12.02
C TYR A 96 -11.08 6.07 -11.75
N SER A 97 -11.73 7.22 -11.91
CA SER A 97 -13.17 7.30 -11.72
C SER A 97 -13.85 8.13 -12.81
N THR A 98 -15.07 7.75 -13.10
CA THR A 98 -15.92 8.50 -14.03
C THR A 98 -17.32 8.63 -13.45
N ASN A 99 -17.95 9.77 -13.72
CA ASN A 99 -19.35 10.01 -13.47
C ASN A 99 -20.02 10.45 -14.77
N ILE A 100 -21.12 9.78 -15.13
CA ILE A 100 -21.91 10.09 -16.31
C ILE A 100 -23.35 10.30 -15.86
N ARG A 101 -23.92 11.43 -16.21
CA ARG A 101 -25.32 11.74 -15.98
C ARG A 101 -25.97 12.17 -17.29
N ILE A 102 -27.10 11.53 -17.60
CA ILE A 102 -27.92 11.87 -18.76
C ILE A 102 -29.35 11.97 -18.29
N ASP A 103 -29.98 13.12 -18.56
CA ASP A 103 -31.39 13.38 -18.33
C ASP A 103 -32.01 13.70 -19.68
N HIS A 104 -33.09 12.99 -20.09
CA HIS A 104 -33.76 13.18 -21.35
C HIS A 104 -35.27 13.35 -21.18
N LYS A 105 -35.81 14.45 -21.69
CA LYS A 105 -37.23 14.70 -21.78
C LYS A 105 -37.76 14.11 -23.09
N VAL A 106 -38.36 12.94 -22.98
CA VAL A 106 -38.93 12.22 -24.19
C VAL A 106 -40.08 13.03 -24.79
N ASN A 107 -40.98 13.53 -23.90
CA ASN A 107 -42.09 14.39 -24.30
C ASN A 107 -42.56 15.23 -23.07
N ASN A 108 -43.72 15.86 -23.13
CA ASN A 108 -44.22 16.75 -22.07
C ASN A 108 -44.61 16.05 -20.78
N TRP A 109 -44.87 14.74 -20.82
CA TRP A 109 -45.30 13.94 -19.69
C TRP A 109 -44.31 12.84 -19.30
N LEU A 110 -43.26 12.55 -20.11
CA LEU A 110 -42.30 11.46 -19.89
C LEU A 110 -40.87 12.00 -19.91
N SER A 111 -40.11 11.74 -18.88
CA SER A 111 -38.67 11.96 -18.80
C SER A 111 -37.99 10.70 -18.30
N ALA A 112 -36.76 10.45 -18.72
CA ALA A 112 -35.93 9.35 -18.25
C ALA A 112 -34.48 9.85 -18.10
N GLY A 113 -33.75 9.22 -17.22
CA GLY A 113 -32.35 9.53 -17.05
C GLY A 113 -31.59 8.43 -16.36
N VAL A 114 -30.29 8.58 -16.34
CA VAL A 114 -29.36 7.69 -15.67
C VAL A 114 -28.23 8.49 -15.03
N ASN A 115 -27.88 8.10 -13.82
CA ASN A 115 -26.63 8.48 -13.19
C ASN A 115 -25.78 7.21 -13.04
N MET A 116 -24.58 7.24 -13.60
CA MET A 116 -23.64 6.13 -13.56
C MET A 116 -22.31 6.61 -13.01
N GLN A 117 -21.77 5.87 -12.03
CA GLN A 117 -20.45 6.11 -11.48
C GLN A 117 -19.65 4.81 -11.63
N ALA A 118 -18.44 4.91 -12.17
CA ALA A 118 -17.50 3.81 -12.20
C ALA A 118 -16.20 4.24 -11.54
N SER A 119 -15.59 3.31 -10.79
CA SER A 119 -14.26 3.53 -10.21
C SER A 119 -13.45 2.25 -10.32
N TYR A 120 -12.19 2.41 -10.72
CA TYR A 120 -11.18 1.36 -10.70
C TYR A 120 -10.04 1.81 -9.79
N VAL A 121 -9.71 0.97 -8.83
CA VAL A 121 -8.63 1.17 -7.86
C VAL A 121 -7.56 0.12 -8.10
N HIS A 122 -6.33 0.56 -8.17
CA HIS A 122 -5.14 -0.28 -8.20
C HIS A 122 -4.25 0.14 -7.03
N GLN A 123 -3.91 -0.79 -6.16
CA GLN A 123 -3.08 -0.56 -4.99
C GLN A 123 -1.98 -1.62 -4.92
N ASN A 124 -0.74 -1.18 -4.81
CA ASN A 124 0.37 -1.98 -4.33
C ASN A 124 0.63 -1.62 -2.87
N LYS A 125 0.92 -2.61 -2.05
CA LYS A 125 1.23 -2.43 -0.63
C LYS A 125 2.66 -2.83 -0.36
N ALA A 126 3.42 -1.94 0.26
CA ALA A 126 4.74 -2.24 0.78
C ALA A 126 4.65 -3.34 1.86
N TYR A 127 5.73 -4.08 2.03
CA TYR A 127 5.84 -5.08 3.10
C TYR A 127 6.24 -4.46 4.44
N ALA A 128 7.30 -3.65 4.42
CA ALA A 128 7.87 -3.07 5.62
C ALA A 128 7.08 -1.83 6.08
N SER A 129 7.01 -1.63 7.38
CA SER A 129 6.38 -0.48 8.02
C SER A 129 7.41 0.30 8.84
N LEU A 130 7.03 1.48 9.32
CA LEU A 130 7.84 2.24 10.27
C LEU A 130 8.10 1.44 11.54
N GLU A 131 7.12 0.67 12.01
CA GLU A 131 7.30 -0.23 13.16
C GLU A 131 8.41 -1.23 12.90
N SER A 132 8.41 -1.89 11.73
CA SER A 132 9.48 -2.82 11.33
C SER A 132 10.85 -2.13 11.32
N ALA A 133 10.93 -0.91 10.78
CA ALA A 133 12.17 -0.13 10.75
C ALA A 133 12.69 0.26 12.15
N LEU A 134 11.77 0.60 13.06
CA LEU A 134 12.12 0.99 14.43
C LEU A 134 12.52 -0.20 15.32
N CYS A 135 12.00 -1.39 15.03
CA CYS A 135 12.30 -2.62 15.78
C CYS A 135 13.54 -3.35 15.27
N ALA A 136 13.95 -3.12 14.02
CA ALA A 136 15.11 -3.77 13.44
C ALA A 136 16.42 -3.27 14.05
N VAL A 137 17.39 -4.17 14.20
CA VAL A 137 18.73 -3.81 14.69
C VAL A 137 19.43 -2.93 13.65
N PRO A 138 19.85 -1.70 14.00
CA PRO A 138 20.42 -0.75 13.05
C PRO A 138 21.93 -0.99 12.88
N LEU A 139 22.37 -2.23 12.70
CA LEU A 139 23.78 -2.62 12.63
C LEU A 139 24.06 -3.42 11.37
N GLY A 140 25.24 -3.23 10.78
CA GLY A 140 25.72 -3.93 9.61
C GLY A 140 25.55 -3.14 8.30
N ARG A 141 25.38 -3.83 7.18
CA ARG A 141 25.28 -3.26 5.83
C ARG A 141 24.08 -3.82 5.11
N ALA A 142 23.17 -2.96 4.66
CA ALA A 142 21.99 -3.37 3.90
C ALA A 142 22.33 -3.91 2.51
N TYR A 143 23.44 -3.44 1.92
CA TYR A 143 23.91 -3.81 0.59
C TYR A 143 25.37 -4.26 0.62
N ASP A 144 25.74 -5.17 -0.28
CA ASP A 144 27.13 -5.54 -0.55
C ASP A 144 27.86 -4.44 -1.37
N ASP A 145 29.15 -4.66 -1.66
CA ASP A 145 29.95 -3.71 -2.44
C ASP A 145 29.54 -3.64 -3.93
N ASN A 146 28.74 -4.59 -4.41
CA ASN A 146 28.18 -4.63 -5.76
C ASN A 146 26.77 -4.01 -5.83
N GLY A 147 26.20 -3.59 -4.69
CA GLY A 147 24.86 -3.04 -4.59
C GLY A 147 23.75 -4.08 -4.48
N ASN A 148 24.08 -5.36 -4.27
CA ASN A 148 23.07 -6.38 -3.99
C ASN A 148 22.62 -6.30 -2.52
N ILE A 149 21.38 -6.67 -2.25
CA ILE A 149 20.83 -6.71 -0.90
C ILE A 149 21.48 -7.89 -0.14
N ASN A 150 22.15 -7.60 0.97
CA ASN A 150 22.63 -8.64 1.87
C ASN A 150 21.43 -9.35 2.51
N VAL A 151 21.45 -10.66 2.59
CA VAL A 151 20.41 -11.42 3.30
C VAL A 151 20.46 -11.07 4.79
N ASN A 152 21.65 -11.12 5.36
CA ASN A 152 21.91 -10.72 6.74
C ASN A 152 22.69 -9.39 6.72
N PRO A 153 22.20 -8.34 7.38
CA PRO A 153 22.91 -7.06 7.46
C PRO A 153 24.29 -7.17 8.12
N VAL A 154 24.42 -7.99 9.14
CA VAL A 154 25.71 -8.41 9.70
C VAL A 154 26.09 -9.74 9.07
N VAL A 155 27.15 -9.72 8.28
CA VAL A 155 27.66 -10.90 7.60
C VAL A 155 28.09 -11.94 8.65
N ASP A 156 27.75 -13.21 8.40
CA ASP A 156 28.03 -14.35 9.29
C ASP A 156 27.26 -14.32 10.65
N ASP A 157 26.31 -13.39 10.83
CA ASP A 157 25.41 -13.37 11.96
C ASP A 157 23.96 -13.62 11.49
N GLY A 158 23.45 -14.80 11.53
CA GLY A 158 22.11 -15.16 11.05
C GLY A 158 20.93 -14.60 11.90
N ASN A 159 21.18 -13.74 12.88
CA ASN A 159 20.15 -13.29 13.82
C ASN A 159 19.17 -12.28 13.21
N GLU A 160 19.62 -11.46 12.25
CA GLU A 160 18.80 -10.42 11.63
C GLU A 160 18.66 -10.65 10.14
N ILE A 161 17.43 -10.52 9.64
CA ILE A 161 17.11 -10.60 8.22
C ILE A 161 16.84 -9.21 7.67
N ASN A 162 17.38 -8.94 6.49
CA ASN A 162 17.30 -7.64 5.85
C ASN A 162 15.87 -7.29 5.43
N LEU A 163 15.34 -6.18 5.92
CA LEU A 163 13.99 -5.70 5.61
C LEU A 163 13.79 -5.34 4.13
N LEU A 164 14.88 -5.09 3.39
CA LEU A 164 14.82 -4.73 1.98
C LEU A 164 14.62 -5.92 1.05
N LEU A 165 14.72 -7.16 1.50
CA LEU A 165 14.61 -8.35 0.64
C LEU A 165 13.34 -8.35 -0.22
N ASN A 166 12.22 -7.87 0.33
CA ASN A 166 10.96 -7.78 -0.41
C ASN A 166 10.92 -6.65 -1.45
N THR A 167 11.94 -5.79 -1.50
CA THR A 167 12.07 -4.78 -2.56
C THR A 167 12.77 -5.32 -3.81
N ALA A 168 13.42 -6.48 -3.71
CA ALA A 168 14.02 -7.15 -4.85
C ALA A 168 12.94 -7.55 -5.87
N GLY A 169 13.23 -7.35 -7.15
CA GLY A 169 12.26 -7.59 -8.20
C GLY A 169 11.76 -9.04 -8.24
N GLY A 170 10.45 -9.23 -8.23
CA GLY A 170 9.82 -10.54 -8.43
C GLY A 170 9.71 -11.44 -7.19
N VAL A 171 10.23 -11.04 -6.02
CA VAL A 171 10.17 -11.87 -4.81
C VAL A 171 8.96 -11.60 -3.93
N TYR A 172 8.37 -10.41 -4.03
CA TYR A 172 7.20 -10.03 -3.23
C TYR A 172 6.17 -9.27 -4.07
N LYS A 173 4.89 -9.56 -3.83
CA LYS A 173 3.78 -8.83 -4.42
C LYS A 173 2.59 -8.85 -3.45
N ASN A 174 2.06 -7.67 -3.17
CA ASN A 174 0.80 -7.50 -2.45
C ASN A 174 -0.02 -6.43 -3.16
N GLN A 175 -1.01 -6.86 -3.94
CA GLN A 175 -1.72 -6.01 -4.87
C GLN A 175 -3.23 -6.19 -4.76
N ASN A 176 -3.95 -5.08 -4.65
CA ASN A 176 -5.40 -5.05 -4.68
C ASN A 176 -5.91 -4.30 -5.92
N GLN A 177 -6.90 -4.88 -6.58
CA GLN A 177 -7.60 -4.28 -7.71
C GLN A 177 -9.09 -4.31 -7.42
N ASN A 178 -9.75 -3.17 -7.47
CA ASN A 178 -11.17 -3.06 -7.19
C ASN A 178 -11.87 -2.28 -8.30
N LEU A 179 -12.87 -2.88 -8.92
CA LEU A 179 -13.77 -2.22 -9.85
C LEU A 179 -15.15 -2.11 -9.21
N LYS A 180 -15.71 -0.91 -9.18
CA LYS A 180 -17.09 -0.66 -8.78
C LYS A 180 -17.80 0.10 -9.87
N LEU A 181 -19.00 -0.37 -10.23
CA LEU A 181 -19.93 0.31 -11.12
C LEU A 181 -21.25 0.48 -10.39
N TYR A 182 -21.67 1.71 -10.26
CA TYR A 182 -22.96 2.08 -9.70
C TYR A 182 -23.83 2.71 -10.79
N MET A 183 -25.08 2.26 -10.92
CA MET A 183 -26.04 2.76 -11.89
C MET A 183 -27.36 3.09 -11.21
N ASN A 184 -27.91 4.23 -11.52
CA ASN A 184 -29.17 4.71 -10.99
C ASN A 184 -30.04 5.27 -12.14
N PRO A 185 -30.66 4.41 -12.97
CA PRO A 185 -31.64 4.84 -13.95
C PRO A 185 -32.97 5.23 -13.27
N TYR A 186 -33.66 6.18 -13.88
CA TYR A 186 -35.00 6.56 -13.45
C TYR A 186 -35.92 6.85 -14.65
N VAL A 187 -37.20 6.69 -14.39
CA VAL A 187 -38.28 7.15 -15.27
C VAL A 187 -39.23 8.02 -14.46
N GLN A 188 -39.56 9.16 -15.02
CA GLN A 188 -40.50 10.11 -14.44
C GLN A 188 -41.68 10.34 -15.40
N ILE A 189 -42.88 10.18 -14.87
CA ILE A 189 -44.14 10.37 -15.62
C ILE A 189 -44.94 11.47 -14.92
N THR A 190 -45.38 12.46 -15.70
CA THR A 190 -46.23 13.59 -15.26
C THR A 190 -47.52 13.56 -16.07
N PRO A 191 -48.49 12.68 -15.74
CA PRO A 191 -49.67 12.44 -16.56
C PRO A 191 -50.65 13.63 -16.56
N MET A 192 -50.62 14.44 -15.50
CA MET A 192 -51.44 15.64 -15.37
C MET A 192 -50.74 16.69 -14.49
N LYS A 193 -51.16 17.93 -14.56
CA LYS A 193 -50.64 19.02 -13.77
C LYS A 193 -50.82 18.71 -12.28
N GLY A 194 -49.75 18.76 -11.51
CA GLY A 194 -49.71 18.51 -10.05
C GLY A 194 -49.48 17.05 -9.66
N LEU A 195 -49.40 16.08 -10.61
CA LEU A 195 -49.10 14.67 -10.34
C LEU A 195 -47.81 14.25 -11.03
N THR A 196 -46.82 13.82 -10.23
CA THR A 196 -45.55 13.27 -10.75
C THR A 196 -45.28 11.93 -10.12
N LEU A 197 -45.06 10.93 -10.95
CA LEU A 197 -44.68 9.57 -10.55
C LEU A 197 -43.22 9.33 -10.98
N ILE A 198 -42.37 8.87 -10.05
CA ILE A 198 -40.98 8.58 -10.34
C ILE A 198 -40.67 7.13 -9.91
N SER A 199 -40.13 6.36 -10.86
CA SER A 199 -39.56 5.04 -10.58
C SER A 199 -38.02 5.13 -10.71
N ARG A 200 -37.31 4.63 -9.71
CA ARG A 200 -35.84 4.56 -9.70
C ARG A 200 -35.38 3.15 -9.41
N MET A 201 -34.31 2.74 -10.07
CA MET A 201 -33.64 1.49 -9.83
C MET A 201 -32.19 1.76 -9.48
N ASN A 202 -31.64 1.04 -8.50
CA ASN A 202 -30.24 1.14 -8.12
C ASN A 202 -29.58 -0.21 -8.41
N GLY A 203 -28.47 -0.20 -9.12
CA GLY A 203 -27.66 -1.38 -9.37
C GLY A 203 -26.21 -1.10 -9.01
N THR A 204 -25.57 -2.03 -8.33
CA THR A 204 -24.14 -2.00 -8.02
C THR A 204 -23.50 -3.28 -8.52
N LEU A 205 -22.42 -3.16 -9.28
CA LEU A 205 -21.53 -4.25 -9.64
C LEU A 205 -20.19 -3.97 -8.97
N ALA A 206 -19.70 -4.91 -8.19
CA ALA A 206 -18.41 -4.83 -7.55
C ALA A 206 -17.56 -6.05 -7.93
N TYR A 207 -16.33 -5.80 -8.28
CA TYR A 207 -15.31 -6.82 -8.54
C TYR A 207 -14.06 -6.45 -7.76
N SER A 208 -13.53 -7.40 -7.01
CA SER A 208 -12.29 -7.24 -6.24
C SER A 208 -11.36 -8.40 -6.54
N ARG A 209 -10.10 -8.09 -6.74
CA ARG A 209 -9.02 -9.07 -6.90
C ARG A 209 -7.87 -8.69 -6.00
N THR A 210 -7.46 -9.63 -5.16
CA THR A 210 -6.24 -9.54 -4.35
C THR A 210 -5.23 -10.55 -4.86
N ASN A 211 -4.01 -10.10 -5.10
CA ASN A 211 -2.87 -10.93 -5.45
C ASN A 211 -1.82 -10.77 -4.35
N TYR A 212 -1.46 -11.87 -3.73
CA TYR A 212 -0.39 -11.95 -2.75
C TYR A 212 0.60 -13.01 -3.17
N PHE A 213 1.87 -12.66 -3.21
CA PHE A 213 2.94 -13.56 -3.57
C PHE A 213 4.17 -13.28 -2.71
N GLN A 214 4.76 -14.34 -2.19
CA GLN A 214 6.06 -14.36 -1.53
C GLN A 214 6.86 -15.48 -2.16
N GLY A 215 7.96 -15.14 -2.81
CA GLY A 215 8.82 -16.07 -3.49
C GLY A 215 10.06 -16.43 -2.70
N GLN A 216 10.84 -17.32 -3.26
CA GLN A 216 12.18 -17.62 -2.78
C GLN A 216 13.03 -16.34 -2.81
N GLY A 217 13.77 -16.09 -1.73
CA GLY A 217 14.53 -14.85 -1.57
C GLY A 217 13.75 -13.68 -0.93
N SER A 218 12.46 -13.87 -0.62
CA SER A 218 11.70 -12.89 0.15
C SER A 218 12.12 -12.88 1.62
N TYR A 219 11.78 -11.79 2.34
CA TYR A 219 12.00 -11.70 3.78
C TYR A 219 11.39 -12.90 4.53
N GLN A 220 10.16 -13.27 4.20
CA GLN A 220 9.46 -14.38 4.84
C GLN A 220 10.13 -15.74 4.58
N TYR A 221 10.71 -15.92 3.40
CA TYR A 221 11.45 -17.13 3.08
C TYR A 221 12.59 -17.40 4.05
N TYR A 222 13.33 -16.35 4.42
CA TYR A 222 14.45 -16.47 5.36
C TYR A 222 13.99 -16.52 6.82
N VAL A 223 12.99 -15.75 7.20
CA VAL A 223 12.47 -15.73 8.58
C VAL A 223 11.81 -17.05 8.96
N ALA A 224 11.04 -17.65 8.06
CA ALA A 224 10.35 -18.92 8.32
C ALA A 224 11.14 -20.17 7.91
N SER A 225 12.42 -20.02 7.58
CA SER A 225 13.37 -21.12 7.31
C SER A 225 12.98 -22.03 6.14
N GLY A 226 12.51 -21.50 5.01
CA GLY A 226 12.50 -22.27 3.79
C GLY A 226 11.17 -22.35 3.02
N ALA A 227 10.94 -23.50 2.38
CA ALA A 227 9.91 -23.69 1.36
C ALA A 227 8.47 -23.41 1.81
N ASP A 228 8.16 -23.59 3.09
CA ASP A 228 6.83 -23.36 3.66
C ASP A 228 6.47 -21.86 3.78
N ALA A 229 7.48 -20.99 3.67
CA ALA A 229 7.31 -19.55 3.71
C ALA A 229 6.93 -18.93 2.37
N VAL A 230 7.07 -19.67 1.28
CA VAL A 230 6.74 -19.18 -0.07
C VAL A 230 5.31 -19.57 -0.44
N GLY A 231 4.60 -18.68 -1.07
CA GLY A 231 3.23 -18.98 -1.44
C GLY A 231 2.62 -17.94 -2.36
N THR A 232 1.58 -18.36 -3.03
CA THR A 232 0.71 -17.49 -3.83
C THR A 232 -0.70 -17.60 -3.30
N ASN A 233 -1.27 -16.47 -2.93
CA ASN A 233 -2.69 -16.37 -2.62
C ASN A 233 -3.33 -15.36 -3.57
N SER A 234 -4.37 -15.79 -4.28
CA SER A 234 -5.14 -14.91 -5.16
C SER A 234 -6.62 -15.13 -4.90
N SER A 235 -7.32 -14.08 -4.53
CA SER A 235 -8.76 -14.11 -4.34
C SER A 235 -9.45 -13.19 -5.33
N VAL A 236 -10.60 -13.66 -5.87
CA VAL A 236 -11.48 -12.87 -6.73
C VAL A 236 -12.86 -12.88 -6.11
N TYR A 237 -13.42 -11.69 -5.93
CA TYR A 237 -14.79 -11.49 -5.46
C TYR A 237 -15.56 -10.65 -6.45
N ALA A 238 -16.75 -11.12 -6.84
CA ALA A 238 -17.67 -10.37 -7.68
C ALA A 238 -19.06 -10.37 -7.02
N ALA A 239 -19.67 -9.20 -6.92
CA ALA A 239 -21.03 -9.05 -6.40
C ALA A 239 -21.84 -8.13 -7.33
N VAL A 240 -23.10 -8.53 -7.54
CA VAL A 240 -24.12 -7.71 -8.18
C VAL A 240 -25.25 -7.51 -7.19
N THR A 241 -25.54 -6.26 -6.84
CA THR A 241 -26.64 -5.91 -5.94
C THR A 241 -27.64 -5.05 -6.69
N GLN A 242 -28.89 -5.45 -6.66
CA GLN A 242 -30.01 -4.70 -7.24
C GLN A 242 -31.00 -4.37 -6.12
N ASN A 243 -31.22 -3.08 -5.88
CA ASN A 243 -32.26 -2.61 -4.98
C ASN A 243 -33.40 -1.99 -5.81
N ARG A 244 -34.63 -2.41 -5.54
CA ARG A 244 -35.84 -1.90 -6.17
C ARG A 244 -36.49 -0.85 -5.30
#